data_5fcd360616b03731b54170ff495798a5
#
_entry.id   5fcd360616b03731b54170ff495798a5
#
_cell.length_a   1.000
_cell.length_b   1.000
_cell.length_c   1.000
_cell.angle_alpha   90.00
_cell.angle_beta   90.00
_cell.angle_gamma   90.00
#
_symmetry.space_group_name_H-M   'P 1'
#
loop_
_entity.id
_entity.type
_entity.pdbx_description
1 polymer ?
#
loop_
_entity_poly.entity_id
_entity_poly.type
_entity_poly.pdbx_seq_one_letter_code
_entity_poly.pdbx_strand_id
1 'polypeptide(L)'
;LGVVSSKDVIKMNFNNKKQSADLNYPIDSLKYEVHSNPKNVVLIAIDSWNYRAFNQDITPHISHFADSCSRFTSHLSSSNGTRGSIFGLFFSLSSIYWTDFEVSGIQPLLIEELLKQNYQIGIYPSATIVNPPFAKILFSKVPDLRTHTEGKTVYDRDCRITADYLQALDTLGSGTKPFFSFLFYDLAHGYEVPKDKLYRFQPSWEFADYMKLNNDIDPTPFLNLYYNCVAEADS
;
A
#
# COMPACT_ATOMS: atom_id res chain seq x y z
N LEU A 1 -17.45 -11.61 31.66
CA LEU A 1 -17.03 -10.72 30.56
C LEU A 1 -18.14 -9.71 30.37
N GLY A 2 -18.00 -8.49 30.91
CA GLY A 2 -18.99 -7.43 30.83
C GLY A 2 -19.05 -6.88 29.41
N VAL A 3 -20.25 -6.85 28.83
CA VAL A 3 -20.51 -6.23 27.52
C VAL A 3 -20.45 -4.71 27.73
N VAL A 4 -19.44 -4.06 27.17
CA VAL A 4 -19.33 -2.59 27.15
C VAL A 4 -20.46 -2.06 26.24
N SER A 5 -21.31 -1.19 26.77
CA SER A 5 -22.44 -0.65 26.01
C SER A 5 -21.94 0.29 24.91
N SER A 6 -22.67 0.35 23.78
CA SER A 6 -22.34 1.26 22.65
C SER A 6 -22.29 2.75 23.08
N LYS A 7 -22.97 3.12 24.16
CA LYS A 7 -22.92 4.47 24.74
C LYS A 7 -21.61 4.77 25.46
N ASP A 8 -20.96 3.76 26.02
CA ASP A 8 -19.68 3.91 26.73
C ASP A 8 -18.53 4.03 25.72
N VAL A 9 -18.62 3.31 24.59
CA VAL A 9 -17.68 3.45 23.46
C VAL A 9 -17.75 4.85 22.83
N ILE A 10 -18.95 5.42 22.70
CA ILE A 10 -19.13 6.78 22.17
C ILE A 10 -18.59 7.84 23.13
N LYS A 11 -18.76 7.67 24.45
CA LYS A 11 -18.19 8.61 25.44
C LYS A 11 -16.66 8.59 25.49
N MET A 12 -16.02 7.46 25.22
CA MET A 12 -14.55 7.39 25.15
C MET A 12 -13.96 8.19 23.97
N ASN A 13 -14.71 8.39 22.88
CA ASN A 13 -14.21 9.06 21.67
C ASN A 13 -14.32 10.58 21.68
N PHE A 14 -15.08 11.21 22.57
CA PHE A 14 -15.35 12.66 22.49
C PHE A 14 -14.52 13.55 23.43
N ASN A 15 -13.72 13.00 24.34
CA ASN A 15 -12.92 13.80 25.29
C ASN A 15 -11.41 13.76 25.09
N ASN A 16 -10.91 13.19 23.98
CA ASN A 16 -9.48 13.27 23.68
C ASN A 16 -9.13 14.63 23.06
N LYS A 17 -8.86 15.63 23.90
CA LYS A 17 -7.86 16.65 23.55
C LYS A 17 -6.63 15.89 23.08
N LYS A 18 -6.11 16.21 21.88
CA LYS A 18 -4.82 15.75 21.36
C LYS A 18 -3.72 16.04 22.41
N GLN A 19 -3.55 15.16 23.37
CA GLN A 19 -2.33 15.11 24.17
C GLN A 19 -1.29 14.47 23.26
N SER A 20 -0.16 15.13 23.06
CA SER A 20 1.00 14.49 22.44
C SER A 20 1.35 13.31 23.34
N ALA A 21 1.20 12.10 22.83
CA ALA A 21 1.78 10.95 23.49
C ALA A 21 3.29 11.16 23.53
N ASP A 22 3.90 11.03 24.70
CA ASP A 22 5.36 10.93 24.82
C ASP A 22 5.76 9.57 24.24
N LEU A 23 5.85 9.52 22.91
CA LEU A 23 6.31 8.33 22.21
C LEU A 23 7.82 8.16 22.40
N ASN A 24 8.21 7.08 23.03
CA ASN A 24 9.60 6.63 23.05
C ASN A 24 9.83 5.62 21.92
N TYR A 25 10.16 6.14 20.72
CA TYR A 25 10.39 5.33 19.51
C TYR A 25 11.59 5.89 18.72
N PRO A 26 12.60 5.05 18.47
CA PRO A 26 12.79 3.70 19.04
C PRO A 26 13.07 3.75 20.55
N ILE A 27 12.76 2.66 21.26
CA ILE A 27 13.03 2.57 22.73
C ILE A 27 14.53 2.71 22.99
N ASP A 28 15.35 2.01 22.20
CA ASP A 28 16.80 2.07 22.26
C ASP A 28 17.34 2.75 20.99
N SER A 29 18.45 3.48 21.14
CA SER A 29 19.15 4.05 20.00
C SER A 29 19.72 2.94 19.10
N LEU A 30 19.39 3.00 17.82
CA LEU A 30 19.89 2.03 16.84
C LEU A 30 21.36 2.28 16.53
N LYS A 31 22.13 1.19 16.46
CA LYS A 31 23.48 1.21 15.92
C LYS A 31 23.41 0.85 14.44
N TYR A 32 23.92 1.74 13.61
CA TYR A 32 23.89 1.55 12.17
C TYR A 32 25.28 1.12 11.69
N GLU A 33 25.29 0.10 10.84
CA GLU A 33 26.49 -0.30 10.11
C GLU A 33 26.32 0.12 8.65
N VAL A 34 27.30 0.79 8.10
CA VAL A 34 27.31 1.16 6.68
C VAL A 34 27.67 -0.09 5.87
N HIS A 35 26.75 -0.56 5.04
CA HIS A 35 27.04 -1.69 4.17
C HIS A 35 27.91 -1.29 3.00
N SER A 36 28.98 -2.06 2.76
CA SER A 36 29.91 -1.82 1.65
C SER A 36 29.28 -2.07 0.26
N ASN A 37 28.17 -2.83 0.21
CA ASN A 37 27.45 -3.14 -1.02
C ASN A 37 25.93 -3.15 -0.78
N PRO A 38 25.31 -1.96 -0.60
CA PRO A 38 23.89 -1.85 -0.37
C PRO A 38 23.10 -2.31 -1.62
N LYS A 39 21.99 -3.02 -1.40
CA LYS A 39 21.15 -3.52 -2.49
C LYS A 39 20.07 -2.51 -2.83
N ASN A 40 19.70 -2.44 -4.11
CA ASN A 40 18.49 -1.75 -4.52
C ASN A 40 17.27 -2.49 -3.97
N VAL A 41 16.26 -1.74 -3.53
CA VAL A 41 15.04 -2.28 -2.95
C VAL A 41 13.84 -1.72 -3.68
N VAL A 42 12.98 -2.61 -4.15
CA VAL A 42 11.69 -2.25 -4.74
C VAL A 42 10.59 -2.89 -3.90
N LEU A 43 9.73 -2.06 -3.33
CA LEU A 43 8.57 -2.49 -2.57
C LEU A 43 7.32 -2.21 -3.41
N ILE A 44 6.63 -3.26 -3.82
CA ILE A 44 5.38 -3.18 -4.58
C ILE A 44 4.23 -3.57 -3.65
N ALA A 45 3.25 -2.69 -3.51
CA ALA A 45 2.00 -2.97 -2.81
C ALA A 45 0.82 -2.79 -3.76
N ILE A 46 -0.08 -3.77 -3.79
CA ILE A 46 -1.34 -3.72 -4.52
C ILE A 46 -2.45 -3.65 -3.48
N ASP A 47 -3.14 -2.51 -3.41
CA ASP A 47 -4.21 -2.32 -2.44
C ASP A 47 -5.37 -3.28 -2.69
N SER A 48 -5.94 -3.81 -1.61
CA SER A 48 -7.07 -4.75 -1.64
C SER A 48 -6.81 -6.08 -2.38
N TRP A 49 -5.55 -6.42 -2.67
CA TRP A 49 -5.24 -7.72 -3.27
C TRP A 49 -5.45 -8.85 -2.28
N ASN A 50 -6.40 -9.74 -2.59
CA ASN A 50 -6.73 -10.89 -1.78
C ASN A 50 -5.84 -12.09 -2.13
N TYR A 51 -5.36 -12.82 -1.13
CA TYR A 51 -4.55 -14.02 -1.31
C TYR A 51 -5.19 -15.07 -2.24
N ARG A 52 -6.53 -15.18 -2.27
CA ARG A 52 -7.24 -16.10 -3.17
C ARG A 52 -7.04 -15.78 -4.65
N ALA A 53 -6.71 -14.53 -4.97
CA ALA A 53 -6.38 -14.09 -6.32
C ALA A 53 -4.91 -14.29 -6.69
N PHE A 54 -4.09 -14.85 -5.79
CA PHE A 54 -2.70 -15.21 -6.06
C PHE A 54 -2.61 -16.63 -6.61
N ASN A 55 -2.81 -16.79 -7.91
CA ASN A 55 -2.73 -18.08 -8.61
C ASN A 55 -2.48 -17.86 -10.10
N GLN A 56 -2.17 -18.95 -10.82
CA GLN A 56 -1.83 -18.93 -12.26
C GLN A 56 -2.99 -18.47 -13.17
N ASP A 57 -4.25 -18.61 -12.71
CA ASP A 57 -5.39 -18.22 -13.52
C ASP A 57 -5.65 -16.71 -13.48
N ILE A 58 -5.37 -16.06 -12.33
CA ILE A 58 -5.67 -14.64 -12.11
C ILE A 58 -4.40 -13.79 -12.26
N THR A 59 -3.30 -14.19 -11.62
CA THR A 59 -2.02 -13.46 -11.59
C THR A 59 -0.86 -14.32 -12.10
N PRO A 60 -0.84 -14.70 -13.40
CA PRO A 60 0.18 -15.59 -13.94
C PRO A 60 1.60 -15.02 -13.87
N HIS A 61 1.79 -13.72 -14.10
CA HIS A 61 3.12 -13.09 -14.10
C HIS A 61 3.70 -13.02 -12.69
N ILE A 62 2.94 -12.55 -11.71
CA ILE A 62 3.35 -12.54 -10.29
C ILE A 62 3.54 -13.97 -9.78
N SER A 63 2.67 -14.91 -10.15
CA SER A 63 2.79 -16.31 -9.76
C SER A 63 4.07 -16.95 -10.30
N HIS A 64 4.38 -16.72 -11.59
CA HIS A 64 5.61 -17.21 -12.21
C HIS A 64 6.86 -16.60 -11.57
N PHE A 65 6.86 -15.28 -11.33
CA PHE A 65 7.95 -14.61 -10.61
C PHE A 65 8.15 -15.19 -9.21
N ALA A 66 7.06 -15.43 -8.48
CA ALA A 66 7.07 -15.97 -7.13
C ALA A 66 7.62 -17.40 -7.03
N ASP A 67 7.59 -18.18 -8.12
CA ASP A 67 8.14 -19.55 -8.15
C ASP A 67 9.67 -19.55 -7.92
N SER A 68 10.35 -18.45 -8.24
CA SER A 68 11.79 -18.25 -8.01
C SER A 68 12.12 -17.48 -6.74
N CYS A 69 11.12 -17.12 -5.92
CA CYS A 69 11.26 -16.25 -4.77
C CYS A 69 10.89 -16.93 -3.45
N SER A 70 11.25 -16.28 -2.34
CA SER A 70 10.73 -16.67 -1.02
C SER A 70 9.26 -16.26 -0.89
N ARG A 71 8.39 -17.22 -0.59
CA ARG A 71 6.94 -17.00 -0.43
C ARG A 71 6.55 -17.14 1.03
N PHE A 72 5.83 -16.14 1.55
CA PHE A 72 5.33 -16.13 2.92
C PHE A 72 3.84 -16.47 2.94
N THR A 73 3.51 -17.72 3.23
CA THR A 73 2.12 -18.25 3.19
C THR A 73 1.32 -17.99 4.46
N SER A 74 1.97 -17.58 5.53
CA SER A 74 1.35 -17.27 6.83
C SER A 74 1.49 -15.79 7.21
N HIS A 75 1.63 -14.91 6.21
CA HIS A 75 1.68 -13.48 6.43
C HIS A 75 0.29 -12.92 6.66
N LEU A 76 0.15 -12.07 7.68
CA LEU A 76 -1.09 -11.36 8.00
C LEU A 76 -0.86 -9.86 7.87
N SER A 77 -1.82 -9.18 7.27
CA SER A 77 -1.85 -7.71 7.29
C SER A 77 -2.04 -7.19 8.70
N SER A 78 -1.39 -6.08 9.04
CA SER A 78 -1.54 -5.41 10.34
C SER A 78 -2.92 -4.77 10.54
N SER A 79 -3.72 -4.67 9.48
CA SER A 79 -5.07 -4.12 9.48
C SER A 79 -5.86 -4.63 8.28
N ASN A 80 -7.18 -4.50 8.33
CA ASN A 80 -8.11 -4.74 7.21
C ASN A 80 -8.39 -3.48 6.38
N GLY A 81 -7.64 -2.41 6.58
CA GLY A 81 -7.78 -1.16 5.83
C GLY A 81 -6.43 -0.56 5.48
N THR A 82 -6.37 0.13 4.36
CA THR A 82 -5.15 0.70 3.75
C THR A 82 -4.32 1.50 4.74
N ARG A 83 -4.96 2.40 5.50
CA ARG A 83 -4.28 3.25 6.48
C ARG A 83 -3.47 2.47 7.51
N GLY A 84 -4.11 1.48 8.12
CA GLY A 84 -3.46 0.68 9.16
C GLY A 84 -2.43 -0.29 8.60
N SER A 85 -2.68 -0.86 7.41
CA SER A 85 -1.79 -1.81 6.76
C SER A 85 -0.50 -1.13 6.30
N ILE A 86 -0.59 0.02 5.64
CA ILE A 86 0.58 0.81 5.21
C ILE A 86 1.37 1.34 6.41
N PHE A 87 0.68 1.78 7.48
CA PHE A 87 1.35 2.14 8.72
C PHE A 87 2.19 0.98 9.27
N GLY A 88 1.58 -0.19 9.42
CA GLY A 88 2.29 -1.37 9.93
C GLY A 88 3.43 -1.83 9.02
N LEU A 89 3.29 -1.68 7.70
CA LEU A 89 4.34 -1.99 6.73
C LEU A 89 5.60 -1.15 6.93
N PHE A 90 5.45 0.15 7.21
CA PHE A 90 6.58 1.08 7.34
C PHE A 90 7.12 1.20 8.77
N PHE A 91 6.26 1.17 9.78
CA PHE A 91 6.67 1.29 11.18
C PHE A 91 6.96 -0.04 11.87
N SER A 92 6.51 -1.18 11.30
CA SER A 92 6.50 -2.51 11.93
C SER A 92 5.75 -2.52 13.28
N LEU A 93 4.74 -1.67 13.42
CA LEU A 93 3.91 -1.49 14.62
C LEU A 93 2.44 -1.69 14.30
N SER A 94 1.64 -1.96 15.34
CA SER A 94 0.18 -1.99 15.23
C SER A 94 -0.38 -0.62 14.87
N SER A 95 -1.40 -0.59 14.01
CA SER A 95 -2.08 0.64 13.59
C SER A 95 -2.80 1.39 14.72
N ILE A 96 -2.89 0.81 15.91
CA ILE A 96 -3.43 1.48 17.10
C ILE A 96 -2.63 2.75 17.44
N TYR A 97 -1.34 2.77 17.10
CA TYR A 97 -0.45 3.91 17.33
C TYR A 97 -0.52 5.00 16.26
N TRP A 98 -1.35 4.85 15.24
CA TRP A 98 -1.45 5.81 14.13
C TRP A 98 -1.56 7.26 14.60
N THR A 99 -2.51 7.55 15.49
CA THR A 99 -2.78 8.91 15.96
C THR A 99 -1.59 9.51 16.70
N ASP A 100 -0.88 8.70 17.48
CA ASP A 100 0.26 9.15 18.26
C ASP A 100 1.42 9.54 17.34
N PHE A 101 1.69 8.75 16.30
CA PHE A 101 2.70 9.07 15.29
C PHE A 101 2.29 10.25 14.40
N GLU A 102 1.01 10.38 14.07
CA GLU A 102 0.51 11.54 13.33
C GLU A 102 0.70 12.86 14.08
N VAL A 103 0.55 12.83 15.41
CA VAL A 103 0.71 13.99 16.29
C VAL A 103 2.18 14.29 16.57
N SER A 104 2.98 13.25 16.86
CA SER A 104 4.40 13.39 17.21
C SER A 104 5.28 13.79 16.02
N GLY A 105 4.87 13.44 14.79
CA GLY A 105 5.67 13.66 13.60
C GLY A 105 6.93 12.78 13.50
N ILE A 106 7.03 11.74 14.33
CA ILE A 106 8.13 10.76 14.26
C ILE A 106 8.00 9.96 12.98
N GLN A 107 9.09 9.84 12.24
CA GLN A 107 9.15 9.13 10.96
C GLN A 107 9.45 7.64 11.16
N PRO A 108 9.08 6.76 10.19
CA PRO A 108 9.49 5.37 10.21
C PRO A 108 11.01 5.22 10.21
N LEU A 109 11.54 4.34 11.06
CA LEU A 109 12.96 4.00 11.08
C LEU A 109 13.46 3.49 9.74
N LEU A 110 12.63 2.77 9.00
CA LEU A 110 12.95 2.31 7.64
C LEU A 110 13.36 3.49 6.74
N ILE A 111 12.55 4.55 6.70
CA ILE A 111 12.82 5.73 5.85
C ILE A 111 14.05 6.50 6.37
N GLU A 112 14.18 6.65 7.68
CA GLU A 112 15.35 7.32 8.27
C GLU A 112 16.64 6.56 7.97
N GLU A 113 16.61 5.23 8.06
CA GLU A 113 17.78 4.40 7.77
C GLU A 113 18.18 4.47 6.30
N LEU A 114 17.21 4.35 5.39
CA LEU A 114 17.48 4.48 3.95
C LEU A 114 18.13 5.83 3.60
N LEU A 115 17.66 6.93 4.21
CA LEU A 115 18.26 8.26 4.02
C LEU A 115 19.68 8.34 4.57
N LYS A 116 19.93 7.77 5.77
CA LYS A 116 21.30 7.71 6.35
C LYS A 116 22.25 6.89 5.51
N GLN A 117 21.76 5.81 4.90
CA GLN A 117 22.53 4.95 3.98
C GLN A 117 22.65 5.54 2.56
N ASN A 118 22.24 6.81 2.38
CA ASN A 118 22.33 7.55 1.12
C ASN A 118 21.53 6.93 -0.05
N TYR A 119 20.41 6.26 0.24
CA TYR A 119 19.50 5.77 -0.80
C TYR A 119 18.79 6.93 -1.52
N GLN A 120 18.59 6.75 -2.82
CA GLN A 120 17.63 7.54 -3.58
C GLN A 120 16.23 6.94 -3.34
N ILE A 121 15.31 7.74 -2.78
CA ILE A 121 13.96 7.24 -2.43
C ILE A 121 12.96 7.76 -3.46
N GLY A 122 12.30 6.83 -4.17
CA GLY A 122 11.20 7.10 -5.09
C GLY A 122 9.88 6.56 -4.56
N ILE A 123 8.84 7.40 -4.49
CA ILE A 123 7.49 7.01 -4.09
C ILE A 123 6.56 7.22 -5.28
N TYR A 124 5.91 6.15 -5.71
CA TYR A 124 5.04 6.10 -6.90
C TYR A 124 3.61 5.68 -6.50
N PRO A 125 2.80 6.61 -5.98
CA PRO A 125 1.45 6.30 -5.54
C PRO A 125 0.46 6.45 -6.69
N SER A 126 -0.39 5.45 -6.93
CA SER A 126 -1.56 5.57 -7.82
C SER A 126 -2.63 6.45 -7.16
N ALA A 127 -3.06 6.11 -5.96
CA ALA A 127 -3.94 6.95 -5.15
C ALA A 127 -3.16 8.08 -4.47
N THR A 128 -3.86 9.17 -4.12
CA THR A 128 -3.24 10.24 -3.33
C THR A 128 -2.77 9.75 -1.96
N ILE A 129 -1.58 10.18 -1.55
CA ILE A 129 -1.03 9.91 -0.22
C ILE A 129 -1.16 11.10 0.75
N VAL A 130 -1.98 12.08 0.38
CA VAL A 130 -2.31 13.23 1.25
C VAL A 130 -3.47 12.89 2.18
N ASN A 131 -4.40 12.05 1.72
CA ASN A 131 -5.51 11.55 2.52
C ASN A 131 -5.76 10.05 2.19
N PRO A 132 -5.44 9.14 3.11
CA PRO A 132 -4.82 9.31 4.44
C PRO A 132 -3.45 10.01 4.36
N PRO A 133 -3.02 10.75 5.43
CA PRO A 133 -1.84 11.62 5.38
C PRO A 133 -0.51 10.83 5.43
N PHE A 134 -0.32 9.86 4.54
CA PHE A 134 0.92 9.07 4.42
C PHE A 134 2.12 9.96 4.09
N ALA A 135 1.92 10.97 3.23
CA ALA A 135 2.97 11.93 2.88
C ALA A 135 3.58 12.59 4.13
N LYS A 136 2.71 12.96 5.10
CA LYS A 136 3.14 13.58 6.36
C LYS A 136 3.75 12.58 7.33
N ILE A 137 3.12 11.41 7.51
CA ILE A 137 3.45 10.47 8.59
C ILE A 137 4.64 9.57 8.20
N LEU A 138 4.70 9.15 6.93
CA LEU A 138 5.69 8.18 6.47
C LEU A 138 6.84 8.81 5.69
N PHE A 139 6.57 9.85 4.92
CA PHE A 139 7.48 10.30 3.86
C PHE A 139 7.87 11.79 3.96
N SER A 140 7.60 12.48 5.07
CA SER A 140 7.86 13.93 5.17
C SER A 140 9.33 14.33 5.01
N LYS A 141 10.26 13.38 5.19
CA LYS A 141 11.71 13.59 4.99
C LYS A 141 12.19 13.18 3.60
N VAL A 142 11.32 12.62 2.76
CA VAL A 142 11.68 12.23 1.39
C VAL A 142 11.72 13.47 0.51
N PRO A 143 12.88 13.77 -0.12
CA PRO A 143 12.99 14.90 -1.05
C PRO A 143 12.07 14.70 -2.27
N ASP A 144 11.53 15.80 -2.81
CA ASP A 144 10.73 15.83 -4.04
C ASP A 144 9.60 14.79 -4.06
N LEU A 145 8.96 14.59 -2.91
CA LEU A 145 7.93 13.59 -2.70
C LEU A 145 6.75 13.76 -3.67
N ARG A 146 6.52 12.74 -4.51
CA ARG A 146 5.32 12.64 -5.32
C ARG A 146 4.13 12.24 -4.43
N THR A 147 3.10 13.08 -4.35
CA THR A 147 1.94 12.88 -3.48
C THR A 147 0.70 12.38 -4.22
N HIS A 148 0.67 12.47 -5.53
CA HIS A 148 -0.42 12.02 -6.40
C HIS A 148 0.09 11.69 -7.80
N THR A 149 -0.73 11.02 -8.57
CA THR A 149 -0.46 10.68 -9.97
C THR A 149 -1.61 11.16 -10.84
N GLU A 150 -1.28 11.82 -11.95
CA GLU A 150 -2.25 12.25 -12.94
C GLU A 150 -2.84 11.05 -13.68
N GLY A 151 -4.17 11.06 -13.86
CA GLY A 151 -4.94 10.05 -14.58
C GLY A 151 -6.42 10.22 -14.30
N LYS A 152 -7.26 9.97 -15.32
CA LYS A 152 -8.72 10.11 -15.19
C LYS A 152 -9.33 8.96 -14.38
N THR A 153 -8.77 7.78 -14.52
CA THR A 153 -9.22 6.55 -13.88
C THR A 153 -8.12 5.97 -12.99
N VAL A 154 -8.47 5.02 -12.14
CA VAL A 154 -7.48 4.25 -11.36
C VAL A 154 -6.53 3.49 -12.30
N TYR A 155 -7.10 2.90 -13.36
CA TYR A 155 -6.33 2.20 -14.39
C TYR A 155 -5.27 3.10 -15.05
N ASP A 156 -5.64 4.32 -15.46
CA ASP A 156 -4.69 5.28 -16.04
C ASP A 156 -3.54 5.60 -15.08
N ARG A 157 -3.85 5.74 -13.79
CA ARG A 157 -2.84 6.06 -12.77
C ARG A 157 -1.89 4.89 -12.51
N ASP A 158 -2.41 3.66 -12.45
CA ASP A 158 -1.59 2.45 -12.28
C ASP A 158 -0.65 2.26 -13.50
N CYS A 159 -1.16 2.41 -14.72
CA CYS A 159 -0.33 2.41 -15.93
C CYS A 159 0.73 3.52 -15.88
N ARG A 160 0.36 4.71 -15.42
CA ARG A 160 1.26 5.86 -15.35
C ARG A 160 2.39 5.66 -14.36
N ILE A 161 2.14 5.15 -13.15
CA ILE A 161 3.22 4.89 -12.18
C ILE A 161 4.18 3.81 -12.68
N THR A 162 3.67 2.80 -13.38
CA THR A 162 4.50 1.77 -14.02
C THR A 162 5.43 2.38 -15.07
N ALA A 163 4.87 3.17 -16.00
CA ALA A 163 5.65 3.82 -17.05
C ALA A 163 6.71 4.77 -16.47
N ASP A 164 6.32 5.62 -15.51
CA ASP A 164 7.23 6.57 -14.87
C ASP A 164 8.35 5.85 -14.10
N TYR A 165 8.04 4.73 -13.43
CA TYR A 165 9.04 3.93 -12.73
C TYR A 165 10.01 3.24 -13.69
N LEU A 166 9.51 2.64 -14.78
CA LEU A 166 10.38 2.02 -15.78
C LEU A 166 11.33 3.05 -16.41
N GLN A 167 10.85 4.26 -16.71
CA GLN A 167 11.70 5.34 -17.18
C GLN A 167 12.75 5.76 -16.13
N ALA A 168 12.37 5.79 -14.85
CA ALA A 168 13.29 6.12 -13.76
C ALA A 168 14.36 5.06 -13.55
N LEU A 169 14.06 3.78 -13.80
CA LEU A 169 15.03 2.67 -13.65
C LEU A 169 16.28 2.84 -14.52
N ASP A 170 16.16 3.40 -15.72
CA ASP A 170 17.31 3.65 -16.60
C ASP A 170 18.32 4.61 -15.95
N THR A 171 17.81 5.61 -15.23
CA THR A 171 18.64 6.59 -14.53
C THR A 171 19.15 6.03 -13.18
N LEU A 172 18.27 5.37 -12.43
CA LEU A 172 18.59 4.77 -11.13
C LEU A 172 19.61 3.63 -11.26
N GLY A 173 19.45 2.78 -12.29
CA GLY A 173 20.32 1.62 -12.54
C GLY A 173 21.73 2.01 -13.00
N SER A 174 21.89 3.16 -13.66
CA SER A 174 23.21 3.70 -14.06
C SER A 174 23.88 4.51 -12.96
N GLY A 175 23.20 4.81 -11.86
CA GLY A 175 23.71 5.58 -10.74
C GLY A 175 24.64 4.78 -9.83
N THR A 176 25.44 5.49 -9.03
CA THR A 176 26.34 4.90 -8.03
C THR A 176 25.69 4.73 -6.65
N LYS A 177 24.52 5.32 -6.45
CA LYS A 177 23.80 5.26 -5.18
C LYS A 177 22.76 4.14 -5.22
N PRO A 178 22.55 3.43 -4.10
CA PRO A 178 21.44 2.50 -4.00
C PRO A 178 20.11 3.25 -4.05
N PHE A 179 19.05 2.58 -4.48
CA PHE A 179 17.71 3.16 -4.48
C PHE A 179 16.71 2.30 -3.72
N PHE A 180 15.71 2.97 -3.17
CA PHE A 180 14.48 2.38 -2.64
C PHE A 180 13.31 2.96 -3.42
N SER A 181 12.49 2.10 -4.00
CA SER A 181 11.28 2.50 -4.72
C SER A 181 10.05 1.85 -4.09
N PHE A 182 9.03 2.65 -3.77
CA PHE A 182 7.73 2.17 -3.31
C PHE A 182 6.69 2.45 -4.38
N LEU A 183 6.15 1.39 -4.99
CA LEU A 183 5.07 1.45 -5.95
C LEU A 183 3.78 1.02 -5.25
N PHE A 184 2.76 1.88 -5.28
CA PHE A 184 1.50 1.64 -4.62
C PHE A 184 0.35 1.66 -5.61
N TYR A 185 -0.06 0.45 -6.05
CA TYR A 185 -1.13 0.21 -7.01
C TYR A 185 -2.49 0.20 -6.34
N ASP A 186 -3.51 0.73 -7.02
CA ASP A 186 -4.86 0.93 -6.47
C ASP A 186 -5.97 0.27 -7.31
N LEU A 187 -5.64 -0.38 -8.42
CA LEU A 187 -6.61 -0.92 -9.38
C LEU A 187 -7.54 -1.96 -8.76
N ALA A 188 -7.02 -2.88 -7.97
CA ALA A 188 -7.81 -3.91 -7.31
C ALA A 188 -8.75 -3.35 -6.23
N HIS A 189 -8.43 -2.17 -5.67
CA HIS A 189 -9.28 -1.42 -4.74
C HIS A 189 -10.34 -0.57 -5.47
N GLY A 190 -9.95 0.02 -6.61
CA GLY A 190 -10.81 0.92 -7.37
C GLY A 190 -11.94 0.24 -8.15
N TYR A 191 -11.81 -1.06 -8.44
CA TYR A 191 -12.76 -1.82 -9.27
C TYR A 191 -13.08 -1.15 -10.62
N GLU A 192 -12.09 -0.50 -11.22
CA GLU A 192 -12.28 0.31 -12.41
C GLU A 192 -11.24 -0.05 -13.48
N VAL A 193 -11.67 -0.81 -14.48
CA VAL A 193 -10.88 -1.11 -15.70
C VAL A 193 -11.67 -0.72 -16.94
N PRO A 194 -11.01 -0.42 -18.07
CA PRO A 194 -11.69 -0.22 -19.35
C PRO A 194 -12.55 -1.43 -19.73
N LYS A 195 -13.66 -1.20 -20.45
CA LYS A 195 -14.62 -2.27 -20.82
C LYS A 195 -13.98 -3.40 -21.61
N ASP A 196 -13.01 -3.09 -22.46
CA ASP A 196 -12.24 -4.06 -23.24
C ASP A 196 -11.29 -4.92 -22.41
N LYS A 197 -11.11 -4.59 -21.12
CA LYS A 197 -10.35 -5.36 -20.14
C LYS A 197 -11.21 -6.28 -19.25
N LEU A 198 -12.53 -6.22 -19.40
CA LEU A 198 -13.51 -7.02 -18.64
C LEU A 198 -13.80 -8.39 -19.27
N TYR A 199 -12.91 -8.96 -20.06
CA TYR A 199 -13.19 -10.15 -20.86
C TYR A 199 -12.74 -11.47 -20.21
N ARG A 200 -11.76 -11.43 -19.32
CA ARG A 200 -11.08 -12.65 -18.84
C ARG A 200 -11.96 -13.48 -17.91
N PHE A 201 -12.68 -12.81 -17.01
CA PHE A 201 -13.58 -13.47 -16.06
C PHE A 201 -15.02 -13.00 -16.32
N GLN A 202 -15.90 -13.96 -16.69
CA GLN A 202 -17.29 -13.70 -17.08
C GLN A 202 -18.24 -14.67 -16.36
N PRO A 203 -19.52 -14.27 -16.10
CA PRO A 203 -20.05 -12.91 -16.31
C PRO A 203 -19.42 -11.90 -15.35
N SER A 204 -19.28 -10.64 -15.78
CA SER A 204 -18.68 -9.56 -14.96
C SER A 204 -19.58 -8.33 -14.95
N TRP A 205 -19.62 -7.64 -13.81
CA TRP A 205 -20.15 -6.28 -13.78
C TRP A 205 -19.19 -5.33 -14.52
N GLU A 206 -19.73 -4.23 -15.08
CA GLU A 206 -18.94 -3.18 -15.71
C GLU A 206 -18.33 -2.22 -14.68
N PHE A 207 -18.92 -2.09 -13.50
CA PHE A 207 -18.48 -1.24 -12.39
C PHE A 207 -19.04 -1.76 -11.08
N ALA A 208 -18.44 -1.37 -9.97
CA ALA A 208 -18.85 -1.77 -8.62
C ALA A 208 -20.14 -1.01 -8.20
N ASP A 209 -21.29 -1.63 -8.32
CA ASP A 209 -22.56 -1.12 -7.82
C ASP A 209 -22.86 -1.72 -6.44
N TYR A 210 -22.35 -1.09 -5.40
CA TYR A 210 -22.53 -1.57 -4.02
C TYR A 210 -23.98 -1.56 -3.56
N MET A 211 -24.85 -0.77 -4.19
CA MET A 211 -26.29 -0.73 -3.85
C MET A 211 -27.03 -2.01 -4.27
N LYS A 212 -26.49 -2.76 -5.21
CA LYS A 212 -27.03 -4.06 -5.62
C LYS A 212 -26.60 -5.20 -4.71
N LEU A 213 -25.56 -5.04 -3.90
CA LEU A 213 -25.05 -6.12 -3.05
C LEU A 213 -26.01 -6.38 -1.90
N ASN A 214 -26.54 -7.61 -1.83
CA ASN A 214 -27.35 -8.13 -0.75
C ASN A 214 -27.16 -9.66 -0.67
N ASN A 215 -27.78 -10.30 0.31
CA ASN A 215 -27.61 -11.73 0.55
C ASN A 215 -28.24 -12.65 -0.53
N ASP A 216 -29.11 -12.11 -1.37
CA ASP A 216 -29.88 -12.88 -2.35
C ASP A 216 -29.28 -12.80 -3.76
N ILE A 217 -28.30 -11.93 -4.00
CA ILE A 217 -27.65 -11.78 -5.30
C ILE A 217 -26.55 -12.81 -5.51
N ASP A 218 -26.42 -13.29 -6.74
CA ASP A 218 -25.24 -14.05 -7.16
C ASP A 218 -23.98 -13.13 -7.10
N PRO A 219 -22.99 -13.41 -6.24
CA PRO A 219 -21.81 -12.58 -6.13
C PRO A 219 -20.81 -12.76 -7.28
N THR A 220 -21.01 -13.78 -8.12
CA THR A 220 -20.05 -14.15 -9.18
C THR A 220 -19.71 -12.99 -10.12
N PRO A 221 -20.65 -12.20 -10.63
CA PRO A 221 -20.32 -11.10 -11.55
C PRO A 221 -19.50 -9.98 -10.87
N PHE A 222 -19.74 -9.72 -9.59
CA PHE A 222 -18.96 -8.75 -8.82
C PHE A 222 -17.55 -9.27 -8.52
N LEU A 223 -17.43 -10.55 -8.15
CA LEU A 223 -16.14 -11.21 -7.93
C LEU A 223 -15.30 -11.26 -9.22
N ASN A 224 -15.95 -11.51 -10.37
CA ASN A 224 -15.28 -11.51 -11.67
C ASN A 224 -14.80 -10.11 -12.09
N LEU A 225 -15.51 -9.04 -11.75
CA LEU A 225 -15.02 -7.67 -11.89
C LEU A 225 -13.72 -7.47 -11.10
N TYR A 226 -13.68 -7.90 -9.84
CA TYR A 226 -12.48 -7.86 -9.02
C TYR A 226 -11.32 -8.65 -9.66
N TYR A 227 -11.57 -9.87 -10.13
CA TYR A 227 -10.54 -10.69 -10.77
C TYR A 227 -10.02 -10.08 -12.06
N ASN A 228 -10.87 -9.42 -12.86
CA ASN A 228 -10.42 -8.67 -14.03
C ASN A 228 -9.49 -7.51 -13.63
N CYS A 229 -9.81 -6.77 -12.56
CA CYS A 229 -8.95 -5.70 -12.06
C CYS A 229 -7.59 -6.23 -11.55
N VAL A 230 -7.60 -7.35 -10.82
CA VAL A 230 -6.35 -7.97 -10.33
C VAL A 230 -5.51 -8.51 -11.48
N ALA A 231 -6.14 -9.12 -12.51
CA ALA A 231 -5.44 -9.62 -13.68
C ALA A 231 -4.79 -8.51 -14.51
N GLU A 232 -5.41 -7.34 -14.58
CA GLU A 232 -4.80 -6.16 -15.23
C GLU A 232 -3.68 -5.56 -14.38
N ALA A 233 -3.75 -5.63 -13.06
CA ALA A 233 -2.65 -5.20 -12.20
C ALA A 233 -1.43 -6.15 -12.27
N ASP A 234 -1.61 -7.39 -12.74
CA ASP A 234 -0.57 -8.38 -13.00
C ASP A 234 0.07 -8.24 -14.40
N SER A 235 -0.61 -7.57 -15.35
CA SER A 235 -0.19 -7.48 -16.76
C SER A 235 0.84 -6.37 -16.99
#